data_bcd13977a7eaa870e1a281b76f90fd9d
#
_entry.id   bcd13977a7eaa870e1a281b76f90fd9d
#
_cell.length_a   1.000
_cell.length_b   1.000
_cell.length_c   1.000
_cell.angle_alpha   90.00
_cell.angle_beta   90.00
_cell.angle_gamma   90.00
#
_symmetry.space_group_name_H-M   'P 1'
#
loop_
_entity.id
_entity.type
_entity.pdbx_description
1 polymer ?
#
loop_
_entity_poly.entity_id
_entity_poly.type
_entity_poly.pdbx_seq_one_letter_code
_entity_poly.pdbx_strand_id
1 'polypeptide(L)'
;AVLELFVTIAIAAIAIYLGFSLMGIMNGPNYGKGYDFGTALFLLTITPYFFFYIRKFVSAYHDRNKALAAADLLMPLLTRKAETPPADMDETFEHITLGGLSFAYPDSPVKVLHNIQQHFPQKGLVLVKGISGSGKSTLLKICAGSLAIHEGTVSVNGRDNTWSRHWLKANTAYMNQFPFIFDGTLRYNLLLKKETTGKEYFPNFLQPIVAKKEEGWETLLSHNGRQLSGGERQLVTLARMMLHPRPVAILDEPTANLDAGTTEVILQEIVKMAGERLVIVASHEPRFEAVANRVLNLNWGEQMAYA
;
A
#
# COMPACT_ATOMS: atom_id res chain seq x y z
N ALA A 1 -0.26 26.15 -21.57
CA ALA A 1 0.42 27.47 -21.51
C ALA A 1 1.23 27.78 -22.78
N VAL A 2 2.28 27.00 -23.16
CA VAL A 2 3.13 27.34 -24.32
C VAL A 2 2.35 27.34 -25.64
N LEU A 3 1.51 26.32 -25.91
CA LEU A 3 0.68 26.27 -27.12
C LEU A 3 -0.31 27.43 -27.20
N GLU A 4 -0.90 27.82 -26.08
CA GLU A 4 -1.83 28.96 -26.01
C GLU A 4 -1.16 30.29 -26.38
N LEU A 5 0.08 30.48 -25.90
CA LEU A 5 0.88 31.65 -26.26
C LEU A 5 1.14 31.70 -27.79
N PHE A 6 1.59 30.59 -28.37
CA PHE A 6 1.81 30.49 -29.81
C PHE A 6 0.55 30.73 -30.63
N VAL A 7 -0.58 30.18 -30.23
CA VAL A 7 -1.87 30.40 -30.92
C VAL A 7 -2.29 31.87 -30.82
N THR A 8 -2.14 32.51 -29.67
CA THR A 8 -2.48 33.92 -29.48
C THR A 8 -1.60 34.81 -30.36
N ILE A 9 -0.29 34.53 -30.39
CA ILE A 9 0.65 35.27 -31.25
C ILE A 9 0.30 35.07 -32.74
N ALA A 10 -0.05 33.83 -33.16
CA ALA A 10 -0.40 33.52 -34.52
C ALA A 10 -1.69 34.26 -34.97
N ILE A 11 -2.72 34.28 -34.12
CA ILE A 11 -3.97 35.01 -34.40
C ILE A 11 -3.69 36.51 -34.53
N ALA A 12 -2.90 37.07 -33.59
CA ALA A 12 -2.51 38.47 -33.62
C ALA A 12 -1.70 38.81 -34.88
N ALA A 13 -0.74 37.99 -35.28
CA ALA A 13 0.05 38.17 -36.49
C ALA A 13 -0.80 38.15 -37.75
N ILE A 14 -1.78 37.22 -37.86
CA ILE A 14 -2.73 37.15 -38.96
C ILE A 14 -3.59 38.43 -38.98
N ALA A 15 -4.10 38.89 -37.86
CA ALA A 15 -4.93 40.11 -37.79
C ALA A 15 -4.17 41.37 -38.23
N ILE A 16 -2.89 41.51 -37.76
CA ILE A 16 -2.00 42.61 -38.14
C ILE A 16 -1.72 42.56 -39.66
N TYR A 17 -1.39 41.36 -40.18
CA TYR A 17 -1.10 41.17 -41.59
C TYR A 17 -2.30 41.55 -42.46
N LEU A 18 -3.50 41.08 -42.13
CA LEU A 18 -4.74 41.42 -42.86
C LEU A 18 -5.04 42.93 -42.75
N GLY A 19 -4.84 43.57 -41.61
CA GLY A 19 -4.98 44.99 -41.43
C GLY A 19 -4.06 45.80 -42.34
N PHE A 20 -2.77 45.51 -42.39
CA PHE A 20 -1.83 46.16 -43.28
C PHE A 20 -2.09 45.91 -44.76
N SER A 21 -2.60 44.71 -45.12
CA SER A 21 -3.00 44.42 -46.49
C SER A 21 -4.21 45.23 -46.94
N LEU A 22 -5.22 45.44 -46.06
CA LEU A 22 -6.37 46.33 -46.34
C LEU A 22 -5.98 47.80 -46.46
N MET A 23 -4.98 48.24 -45.72
CA MET A 23 -4.45 49.62 -45.84
C MET A 23 -3.54 49.81 -47.04
N GLY A 24 -3.28 48.76 -47.85
CA GLY A 24 -2.39 48.85 -49.01
C GLY A 24 -0.92 49.00 -48.68
N ILE A 25 -0.52 48.78 -47.40
CA ILE A 25 0.86 48.92 -46.93
C ILE A 25 1.66 47.63 -47.25
N MET A 26 1.00 46.49 -47.21
CA MET A 26 1.60 45.19 -47.54
C MET A 26 0.87 44.55 -48.74
N ASN A 27 1.64 44.16 -49.73
CA ASN A 27 1.14 43.33 -50.81
C ASN A 27 1.17 41.86 -50.39
N GLY A 28 -0.01 41.22 -50.32
CA GLY A 28 -0.17 39.86 -49.87
C GLY A 28 0.31 38.82 -50.90
N PRO A 29 0.31 37.51 -50.53
CA PRO A 29 0.62 36.40 -51.41
C PRO A 29 -0.36 36.24 -52.60
N ASN A 30 -1.43 37.07 -52.63
CA ASN A 30 -2.43 37.09 -53.68
C ASN A 30 -1.89 37.84 -54.98
N TYR A 31 -0.81 37.33 -55.52
CA TYR A 31 -0.15 37.87 -56.72
C TYR A 31 0.06 39.39 -56.73
N GLY A 32 0.43 39.97 -55.56
CA GLY A 32 0.67 41.36 -55.37
C GLY A 32 -0.56 42.25 -55.23
N LYS A 33 -1.74 41.66 -55.11
CA LYS A 33 -3.00 42.41 -54.82
C LYS A 33 -3.32 42.30 -53.34
N GLY A 34 -3.78 43.39 -52.74
CA GLY A 34 -4.32 43.37 -51.39
C GLY A 34 -5.62 42.56 -51.29
N TYR A 35 -5.95 42.11 -50.11
CA TYR A 35 -7.25 41.46 -49.84
C TYR A 35 -8.38 42.49 -49.85
N ASP A 36 -9.55 42.15 -50.40
CA ASP A 36 -10.76 42.90 -50.23
C ASP A 36 -11.29 42.72 -48.78
N PHE A 37 -12.11 43.63 -48.32
CA PHE A 37 -12.63 43.65 -46.96
C PHE A 37 -13.39 42.38 -46.59
N GLY A 38 -14.21 41.84 -47.51
CA GLY A 38 -14.98 40.62 -47.29
C GLY A 38 -14.11 39.40 -47.05
N THR A 39 -13.06 39.21 -47.88
CA THR A 39 -12.09 38.14 -47.76
C THR A 39 -11.28 38.28 -46.45
N ALA A 40 -10.82 39.48 -46.08
CA ALA A 40 -10.09 39.71 -44.87
C ALA A 40 -10.94 39.43 -43.63
N LEU A 41 -12.21 39.86 -43.62
CA LEU A 41 -13.15 39.59 -42.55
C LEU A 41 -13.42 38.09 -42.38
N PHE A 42 -13.61 37.38 -43.50
CA PHE A 42 -13.81 35.92 -43.50
C PHE A 42 -12.61 35.19 -42.92
N LEU A 43 -11.39 35.52 -43.35
CA LEU A 43 -10.17 34.92 -42.84
C LEU A 43 -9.98 35.18 -41.34
N LEU A 44 -10.24 36.42 -40.89
CA LEU A 44 -10.15 36.76 -39.46
C LEU A 44 -11.14 35.97 -38.61
N THR A 45 -12.38 35.76 -39.15
CA THR A 45 -13.42 35.02 -38.46
C THR A 45 -13.10 33.52 -38.35
N ILE A 46 -12.57 32.91 -39.43
CA ILE A 46 -12.28 31.47 -39.44
C ILE A 46 -11.01 31.08 -38.65
N THR A 47 -10.05 32.00 -38.53
CA THR A 47 -8.76 31.76 -37.87
C THR A 47 -8.92 31.21 -36.43
N PRO A 48 -9.73 31.77 -35.52
CA PRO A 48 -9.90 31.23 -34.19
C PRO A 48 -10.48 29.80 -34.19
N TYR A 49 -11.41 29.50 -35.13
CA TYR A 49 -11.97 28.14 -35.25
C TYR A 49 -10.92 27.13 -35.67
N PHE A 50 -10.05 27.48 -36.62
CA PHE A 50 -8.94 26.62 -37.03
C PHE A 50 -8.03 26.27 -35.86
N PHE A 51 -7.61 27.26 -35.10
CA PHE A 51 -6.75 27.03 -33.92
C PHE A 51 -7.49 26.32 -32.79
N PHE A 52 -8.80 26.48 -32.66
CA PHE A 52 -9.61 25.72 -31.70
C PHE A 52 -9.51 24.21 -31.93
N TYR A 53 -9.65 23.77 -33.19
CA TYR A 53 -9.55 22.34 -33.53
C TYR A 53 -8.11 21.79 -33.32
N ILE A 54 -7.09 22.59 -33.62
CA ILE A 54 -5.70 22.22 -33.32
C ILE A 54 -5.51 22.00 -31.83
N ARG A 55 -6.00 22.91 -30.97
CA ARG A 55 -5.93 22.77 -29.52
C ARG A 55 -6.65 21.50 -29.06
N LYS A 56 -7.82 21.23 -29.59
CA LYS A 56 -8.61 20.03 -29.27
C LYS A 56 -7.88 18.74 -29.65
N PHE A 57 -7.22 18.73 -30.81
CA PHE A 57 -6.41 17.61 -31.25
C PHE A 57 -5.22 17.36 -30.32
N VAL A 58 -4.49 18.41 -29.95
CA VAL A 58 -3.36 18.29 -29.01
C VAL A 58 -3.80 17.82 -27.64
N SER A 59 -4.93 18.33 -27.14
CA SER A 59 -5.50 17.84 -25.87
C SER A 59 -5.85 16.35 -25.94
N ALA A 60 -6.53 15.93 -26.99
CA ALA A 60 -6.88 14.52 -27.18
C ALA A 60 -5.64 13.60 -27.28
N TYR A 61 -4.57 14.08 -27.91
CA TYR A 61 -3.30 13.37 -27.97
C TYR A 61 -2.67 13.19 -26.56
N HIS A 62 -2.69 14.25 -25.74
CA HIS A 62 -2.21 14.15 -24.37
C HIS A 62 -3.07 13.21 -23.51
N ASP A 63 -4.39 13.27 -23.65
CA ASP A 63 -5.31 12.39 -22.92
C ASP A 63 -5.12 10.93 -23.31
N ARG A 64 -4.91 10.65 -24.63
CA ARG A 64 -4.53 9.32 -25.11
C ARG A 64 -3.24 8.82 -24.47
N ASN A 65 -2.19 9.65 -24.38
CA ASN A 65 -0.92 9.24 -23.79
C ASN A 65 -1.05 8.96 -22.28
N LYS A 66 -1.85 9.77 -21.55
CA LYS A 66 -2.18 9.49 -20.14
C LYS A 66 -2.93 8.17 -19.98
N ALA A 67 -3.91 7.91 -20.86
CA ALA A 67 -4.67 6.67 -20.84
C ALA A 67 -3.77 5.45 -21.12
N LEU A 68 -2.85 5.54 -22.08
CA LEU A 68 -1.88 4.47 -22.35
C LEU A 68 -0.96 4.22 -21.13
N ALA A 69 -0.40 5.27 -20.53
CA ALA A 69 0.42 5.13 -19.33
C ALA A 69 -0.36 4.51 -18.16
N ALA A 70 -1.62 4.89 -17.98
CA ALA A 70 -2.49 4.26 -16.98
C ALA A 70 -2.79 2.79 -17.31
N ALA A 71 -3.00 2.47 -18.60
CA ALA A 71 -3.20 1.10 -19.03
C ALA A 71 -1.97 0.22 -18.79
N ASP A 72 -0.77 0.72 -19.06
CA ASP A 72 0.49 0.00 -18.80
C ASP A 72 0.67 -0.32 -17.30
N LEU A 73 0.20 0.53 -16.40
CA LEU A 73 0.21 0.28 -14.97
C LEU A 73 -0.88 -0.71 -14.52
N LEU A 74 -2.04 -0.70 -15.15
CA LEU A 74 -3.19 -1.51 -14.78
C LEU A 74 -3.15 -2.91 -15.42
N MET A 75 -2.66 -3.05 -16.65
CA MET A 75 -2.64 -4.32 -17.38
C MET A 75 -1.94 -5.46 -16.61
N PRO A 76 -0.78 -5.26 -15.98
CA PRO A 76 -0.14 -6.31 -15.17
C PRO A 76 -1.02 -6.79 -14.00
N LEU A 77 -1.83 -5.89 -13.42
CA LEU A 77 -2.75 -6.23 -12.33
C LEU A 77 -3.96 -7.01 -12.84
N LEU A 78 -4.51 -6.62 -13.99
CA LEU A 78 -5.69 -7.25 -14.60
C LEU A 78 -5.36 -8.61 -15.25
N THR A 79 -4.16 -8.74 -15.81
CA THR A 79 -3.72 -9.98 -16.47
C THR A 79 -3.05 -10.96 -15.50
N ARG A 80 -2.81 -10.55 -14.26
CA ARG A 80 -2.25 -11.43 -13.23
C ARG A 80 -3.21 -12.59 -13.00
N LYS A 81 -2.83 -13.79 -13.45
CA LYS A 81 -3.58 -15.01 -13.13
C LYS A 81 -3.60 -15.15 -11.61
N ALA A 82 -4.80 -15.31 -11.05
CA ALA A 82 -4.92 -15.70 -9.65
C ALA A 82 -4.15 -17.01 -9.47
N GLU A 83 -3.18 -17.02 -8.56
CA GLU A 83 -2.49 -18.27 -8.19
C GLU A 83 -3.57 -19.19 -7.60
N THR A 84 -3.79 -20.33 -8.21
CA THR A 84 -4.72 -21.34 -7.67
C THR A 84 -4.09 -21.91 -6.40
N PRO A 85 -4.74 -21.77 -5.22
CA PRO A 85 -4.22 -22.38 -4.01
C PRO A 85 -4.06 -23.89 -4.20
N PRO A 86 -2.99 -24.52 -3.65
CA PRO A 86 -2.86 -25.95 -3.63
C PRO A 86 -4.06 -26.63 -2.94
N ALA A 87 -4.29 -27.92 -3.26
CA ALA A 87 -5.19 -28.75 -2.47
C ALA A 87 -4.63 -28.93 -1.03
N ASP A 88 -5.50 -29.36 -0.11
CA ASP A 88 -5.13 -29.68 1.28
C ASP A 88 -4.60 -28.51 2.12
N MET A 89 -5.27 -27.33 2.04
CA MET A 89 -4.94 -26.16 2.85
C MET A 89 -5.45 -26.23 4.31
N ASP A 90 -6.23 -27.25 4.67
CA ASP A 90 -6.86 -27.40 5.99
C ASP A 90 -5.95 -28.09 7.02
N GLU A 91 -4.65 -28.21 6.72
CA GLU A 91 -3.67 -28.83 7.62
C GLU A 91 -3.50 -28.01 8.90
N THR A 92 -3.55 -28.71 10.05
CA THR A 92 -3.33 -28.09 11.37
C THR A 92 -1.91 -27.57 11.47
N PHE A 93 -1.75 -26.33 11.90
CA PHE A 93 -0.46 -25.69 12.08
C PHE A 93 0.34 -26.31 13.22
N GLU A 94 1.57 -26.69 12.97
CA GLU A 94 2.50 -27.19 13.98
C GLU A 94 3.75 -26.30 14.12
N HIS A 95 4.39 -25.92 13.00
CA HIS A 95 5.59 -25.09 13.04
C HIS A 95 5.90 -24.42 11.69
N ILE A 96 6.72 -23.37 11.73
CA ILE A 96 7.38 -22.78 10.55
C ILE A 96 8.89 -22.98 10.69
N THR A 97 9.56 -23.39 9.63
CA THR A 97 11.01 -23.48 9.57
C THR A 97 11.57 -22.65 8.43
N LEU A 98 12.54 -21.81 8.73
CA LEU A 98 13.35 -21.09 7.73
C LEU A 98 14.69 -21.80 7.62
N GLY A 99 15.08 -22.20 6.43
CA GLY A 99 16.35 -22.87 6.15
C GLY A 99 17.18 -22.11 5.14
N GLY A 100 18.28 -21.49 5.58
CA GLY A 100 19.18 -20.75 4.70
C GLY A 100 18.54 -19.61 3.92
N LEU A 101 17.50 -18.99 4.47
CA LEU A 101 16.71 -17.96 3.80
C LEU A 101 17.55 -16.71 3.52
N SER A 102 17.72 -16.40 2.24
CA SER A 102 18.29 -15.13 1.77
C SER A 102 17.29 -14.44 0.85
N PHE A 103 17.25 -13.11 0.88
CA PHE A 103 16.27 -12.35 0.10
C PHE A 103 16.85 -11.02 -0.40
N ALA A 104 16.62 -10.74 -1.68
CA ALA A 104 16.79 -9.42 -2.30
C ALA A 104 15.51 -9.02 -3.03
N TYR A 105 15.20 -7.72 -3.08
CA TYR A 105 14.10 -7.22 -3.91
C TYR A 105 14.47 -7.28 -5.39
N PRO A 106 13.50 -7.48 -6.31
CA PRO A 106 13.78 -7.63 -7.75
C PRO A 106 14.61 -6.48 -8.36
N ASP A 107 14.42 -5.27 -7.85
CA ASP A 107 15.08 -4.05 -8.37
C ASP A 107 16.34 -3.68 -7.59
N SER A 108 16.82 -4.53 -6.69
CA SER A 108 18.00 -4.27 -5.86
C SER A 108 18.97 -5.45 -5.89
N PRO A 109 20.25 -5.23 -6.21
CA PRO A 109 21.27 -6.29 -6.13
C PRO A 109 21.66 -6.62 -4.68
N VAL A 110 21.25 -5.79 -3.71
CA VAL A 110 21.63 -5.94 -2.31
C VAL A 110 20.66 -6.88 -1.61
N LYS A 111 21.19 -7.96 -1.03
CA LYS A 111 20.40 -8.84 -0.17
C LYS A 111 20.02 -8.12 1.11
N VAL A 112 18.74 -8.21 1.46
CA VAL A 112 18.18 -7.65 2.71
C VAL A 112 18.21 -8.67 3.83
N LEU A 113 18.10 -9.97 3.50
CA LEU A 113 18.23 -11.09 4.44
C LEU A 113 19.33 -12.02 3.94
N HIS A 114 20.11 -12.55 4.89
CA HIS A 114 21.25 -13.40 4.59
C HIS A 114 21.20 -14.66 5.46
N ASN A 115 21.07 -15.82 4.82
CA ASN A 115 21.19 -17.15 5.45
C ASN A 115 20.46 -17.31 6.79
N ILE A 116 19.22 -16.82 6.87
CA ILE A 116 18.41 -16.92 8.09
C ILE A 116 18.01 -18.37 8.31
N GLN A 117 18.34 -18.89 9.49
CA GLN A 117 17.91 -20.21 9.98
C GLN A 117 17.10 -20.01 11.25
N GLN A 118 15.83 -20.39 11.23
CA GLN A 118 14.95 -20.22 12.37
C GLN A 118 13.84 -21.24 12.38
N HIS A 119 13.48 -21.69 13.57
CA HIS A 119 12.32 -22.52 13.81
C HIS A 119 11.32 -21.80 14.71
N PHE A 120 10.08 -21.66 14.25
CA PHE A 120 8.97 -21.07 14.98
C PHE A 120 8.03 -22.20 15.43
N PRO A 121 7.73 -22.33 16.73
CA PRO A 121 6.86 -23.37 17.26
C PRO A 121 5.40 -23.09 16.95
N GLN A 122 4.52 -24.04 17.27
CA GLN A 122 3.07 -23.93 17.10
C GLN A 122 2.46 -22.71 17.81
N LYS A 123 2.97 -22.36 18.98
CA LYS A 123 2.53 -21.23 19.80
C LYS A 123 3.69 -20.60 20.56
N GLY A 124 3.49 -19.37 20.97
CA GLY A 124 4.49 -18.59 21.71
C GLY A 124 4.77 -17.24 21.05
N LEU A 125 5.45 -16.37 21.78
CA LEU A 125 5.88 -15.06 21.33
C LEU A 125 7.33 -15.13 20.82
N VAL A 126 7.52 -14.79 19.56
CA VAL A 126 8.84 -14.63 18.94
C VAL A 126 9.08 -13.16 18.62
N LEU A 127 10.10 -12.59 19.25
CA LEU A 127 10.51 -11.20 19.02
C LEU A 127 11.60 -11.15 17.95
N VAL A 128 11.37 -10.34 16.91
CA VAL A 128 12.36 -10.02 15.87
C VAL A 128 12.96 -8.66 16.18
N LYS A 129 14.26 -8.65 16.55
CA LYS A 129 15.04 -7.44 16.84
C LYS A 129 16.02 -7.12 15.72
N GLY A 130 16.41 -5.88 15.62
CA GLY A 130 17.43 -5.40 14.68
C GLY A 130 17.29 -3.90 14.46
N ILE A 131 18.35 -3.26 13.99
CA ILE A 131 18.34 -1.83 13.67
C ILE A 131 17.33 -1.51 12.56
N SER A 132 16.99 -0.23 12.38
CA SER A 132 16.15 0.19 11.25
C SER A 132 16.83 -0.21 9.93
N GLY A 133 16.06 -0.77 9.00
CA GLY A 133 16.59 -1.27 7.72
C GLY A 133 17.20 -2.67 7.76
N SER A 134 17.27 -3.36 8.91
CA SER A 134 17.86 -4.72 9.03
C SER A 134 17.01 -5.84 8.37
N GLY A 135 15.90 -5.52 7.73
CA GLY A 135 15.06 -6.51 7.06
C GLY A 135 13.92 -7.10 7.91
N LYS A 136 13.62 -6.57 9.10
CA LYS A 136 12.53 -7.06 9.96
C LYS A 136 11.20 -7.17 9.22
N SER A 137 10.72 -6.08 8.63
CA SER A 137 9.45 -6.07 7.88
C SER A 137 9.49 -6.98 6.64
N THR A 138 10.66 -7.17 6.03
CA THR A 138 10.85 -8.12 4.92
C THR A 138 10.68 -9.56 5.41
N LEU A 139 11.33 -9.91 6.52
CA LEU A 139 11.17 -11.23 7.14
C LEU A 139 9.70 -11.50 7.53
N LEU A 140 9.05 -10.52 8.18
CA LEU A 140 7.63 -10.63 8.55
C LEU A 140 6.72 -10.84 7.33
N LYS A 141 6.95 -10.13 6.23
CA LYS A 141 6.20 -10.30 4.97
C LYS A 141 6.43 -11.67 4.32
N ILE A 142 7.63 -12.24 4.44
CA ILE A 142 7.91 -13.61 3.98
C ILE A 142 7.16 -14.60 4.86
N CYS A 143 7.22 -14.47 6.19
CA CYS A 143 6.48 -15.29 7.14
C CYS A 143 4.95 -15.16 7.00
N ALA A 144 4.45 -14.05 6.42
CA ALA A 144 3.05 -13.86 6.07
C ALA A 144 2.69 -14.41 4.67
N GLY A 145 3.62 -15.03 3.94
CA GLY A 145 3.39 -15.50 2.58
C GLY A 145 3.21 -14.39 1.52
N SER A 146 3.46 -13.14 1.91
CA SER A 146 3.25 -11.97 1.03
C SER A 146 4.37 -11.78 0.01
N LEU A 147 5.59 -12.22 0.33
CA LEU A 147 6.76 -12.20 -0.56
C LEU A 147 7.15 -13.63 -0.94
N ALA A 148 7.41 -13.84 -2.23
CA ALA A 148 8.00 -15.07 -2.72
C ALA A 148 9.51 -15.04 -2.49
N ILE A 149 10.10 -16.19 -2.17
CA ILE A 149 11.53 -16.35 -2.00
C ILE A 149 12.15 -17.06 -3.19
N HIS A 150 13.40 -16.78 -3.46
CA HIS A 150 14.18 -17.42 -4.53
C HIS A 150 15.38 -18.20 -3.99
N GLU A 151 15.78 -17.97 -2.74
CA GLU A 151 16.94 -18.62 -2.13
C GLU A 151 16.61 -19.07 -0.70
N GLY A 152 16.90 -20.33 -0.39
CA GLY A 152 16.56 -20.97 0.88
C GLY A 152 15.16 -21.58 0.91
N THR A 153 14.69 -21.90 2.10
CA THR A 153 13.40 -22.56 2.33
C THR A 153 12.56 -21.86 3.38
N VAL A 154 11.25 -21.80 3.13
CA VAL A 154 10.21 -21.47 4.11
C VAL A 154 9.21 -22.61 4.11
N SER A 155 9.19 -23.35 5.17
CA SER A 155 8.42 -24.59 5.28
C SER A 155 7.44 -24.48 6.46
N VAL A 156 6.18 -24.78 6.20
CA VAL A 156 5.14 -25.00 7.21
C VAL A 156 4.95 -26.49 7.32
N ASN A 157 5.07 -27.06 8.51
CA ASN A 157 4.94 -28.50 8.78
C ASN A 157 5.81 -29.40 7.86
N GLY A 158 6.96 -28.89 7.38
CA GLY A 158 7.83 -29.62 6.46
C GLY A 158 7.41 -29.61 4.98
N ARG A 159 6.31 -28.92 4.61
CA ARG A 159 5.85 -28.78 3.22
C ARG A 159 6.78 -27.88 2.40
N ASP A 160 6.72 -27.98 1.07
CA ASP A 160 7.52 -27.16 0.17
C ASP A 160 7.21 -25.66 0.23
N ASN A 161 8.09 -24.83 -0.34
CA ASN A 161 7.98 -23.38 -0.33
C ASN A 161 6.67 -22.85 -0.93
N THR A 162 6.20 -23.45 -2.03
CA THR A 162 5.01 -22.99 -2.75
C THR A 162 3.75 -23.22 -1.93
N TRP A 163 3.57 -24.43 -1.42
CA TRP A 163 2.46 -24.77 -0.56
C TRP A 163 2.48 -23.95 0.72
N SER A 164 3.64 -23.84 1.37
CA SER A 164 3.82 -23.08 2.62
C SER A 164 3.49 -21.61 2.45
N ARG A 165 3.90 -21.01 1.34
CA ARG A 165 3.57 -19.60 1.03
C ARG A 165 2.06 -19.38 0.89
N HIS A 166 1.36 -20.26 0.19
CA HIS A 166 -0.10 -20.17 0.05
C HIS A 166 -0.81 -20.38 1.39
N TRP A 167 -0.36 -21.36 2.17
CA TRP A 167 -0.90 -21.62 3.50
C TRP A 167 -0.71 -20.40 4.43
N LEU A 168 0.50 -19.85 4.49
CA LEU A 168 0.81 -18.65 5.28
C LEU A 168 -0.06 -17.47 4.88
N LYS A 169 -0.24 -17.23 3.59
CA LYS A 169 -1.09 -16.15 3.08
C LYS A 169 -2.55 -16.29 3.53
N ALA A 170 -3.08 -17.50 3.61
CA ALA A 170 -4.44 -17.79 4.04
C ALA A 170 -4.61 -17.81 5.57
N ASN A 171 -3.57 -18.22 6.32
CA ASN A 171 -3.66 -18.54 7.74
C ASN A 171 -2.87 -17.58 8.65
N THR A 172 -2.39 -16.45 8.12
CA THR A 172 -1.70 -15.43 8.90
C THR A 172 -2.56 -14.17 9.03
N ALA A 173 -2.71 -13.67 10.26
CA ALA A 173 -3.19 -12.33 10.51
C ALA A 173 -1.97 -11.38 10.59
N TYR A 174 -1.96 -10.33 9.79
CA TYR A 174 -0.83 -9.41 9.68
C TYR A 174 -1.21 -7.98 10.04
N MET A 175 -0.52 -7.40 11.01
CA MET A 175 -0.63 -6.00 11.39
C MET A 175 0.61 -5.23 10.91
N ASN A 176 0.39 -4.32 9.97
CA ASN A 176 1.43 -3.42 9.47
C ASN A 176 1.75 -2.32 10.50
N GLN A 177 2.94 -1.73 10.39
CA GLN A 177 3.35 -0.54 11.14
C GLN A 177 2.37 0.64 10.96
N PHE A 178 1.77 0.78 9.76
CA PHE A 178 0.72 1.76 9.47
C PHE A 178 -0.61 1.02 9.22
N PRO A 179 -1.43 0.82 10.27
CA PRO A 179 -2.65 0.05 10.14
C PRO A 179 -3.67 0.70 9.20
N PHE A 180 -4.32 -0.12 8.38
CA PHE A 180 -5.34 0.33 7.47
C PHE A 180 -6.74 0.25 8.11
N ILE A 181 -7.48 1.35 8.00
CA ILE A 181 -8.87 1.48 8.44
C ILE A 181 -9.75 1.66 7.20
N PHE A 182 -10.72 0.77 7.03
CA PHE A 182 -11.68 0.82 5.93
C PHE A 182 -12.69 1.96 6.12
N ASP A 183 -13.16 2.54 5.03
CA ASP A 183 -14.30 3.45 5.07
C ASP A 183 -15.54 2.66 5.50
N GLY A 184 -16.21 3.12 6.56
CA GLY A 184 -17.34 2.43 7.19
C GLY A 184 -17.39 2.70 8.70
N THR A 185 -18.27 2.02 9.43
CA THR A 185 -18.38 2.20 10.88
C THR A 185 -17.21 1.60 11.64
N LEU A 186 -16.99 2.02 12.88
CA LEU A 186 -16.02 1.39 13.77
C LEU A 186 -16.34 -0.11 13.95
N ARG A 187 -17.62 -0.46 14.12
CA ARG A 187 -18.11 -1.85 14.16
C ARG A 187 -17.74 -2.62 12.89
N TYR A 188 -17.99 -2.04 11.70
CA TYR A 188 -17.60 -2.67 10.44
C TYR A 188 -16.10 -2.97 10.38
N ASN A 189 -15.28 -2.04 10.86
CA ASN A 189 -13.83 -2.22 10.88
C ASN A 189 -13.36 -3.35 11.80
N LEU A 190 -14.10 -3.68 12.81
CA LEU A 190 -13.80 -4.80 13.72
C LEU A 190 -14.27 -6.14 13.13
N LEU A 191 -15.48 -6.19 12.59
CA LEU A 191 -16.14 -7.43 12.21
C LEU A 191 -15.95 -7.78 10.73
N LEU A 192 -15.58 -6.80 9.90
CA LEU A 192 -15.47 -6.94 8.44
C LEU A 192 -16.75 -7.49 7.77
N LYS A 193 -17.90 -7.29 8.42
CA LYS A 193 -19.23 -7.69 7.97
C LYS A 193 -20.16 -6.49 7.95
N LYS A 194 -21.05 -6.44 6.96
CA LYS A 194 -22.05 -5.36 6.84
C LYS A 194 -23.22 -5.51 7.81
N GLU A 195 -23.60 -6.74 8.16
CA GLU A 195 -24.73 -7.04 9.03
C GLU A 195 -24.28 -7.93 10.18
N THR A 196 -24.77 -7.63 11.36
CA THR A 196 -24.48 -8.36 12.59
C THR A 196 -25.79 -8.69 13.30
N THR A 197 -25.97 -9.96 13.57
CA THR A 197 -27.16 -10.50 14.24
C THR A 197 -26.77 -11.02 15.62
N GLY A 198 -26.58 -10.12 16.61
CA GLY A 198 -26.35 -10.60 17.97
C GLY A 198 -25.56 -9.65 18.89
N LYS A 199 -25.45 -10.05 20.16
CA LYS A 199 -24.57 -9.38 21.13
C LYS A 199 -23.12 -9.74 20.81
N GLU A 200 -22.38 -8.79 20.25
CA GLU A 200 -20.98 -8.95 19.93
C GLU A 200 -20.13 -8.53 21.13
N TYR A 201 -19.13 -9.34 21.42
CA TYR A 201 -18.16 -9.03 22.45
C TYR A 201 -16.96 -8.33 21.80
N PHE A 202 -16.74 -7.08 22.17
CA PHE A 202 -15.56 -6.33 21.76
C PHE A 202 -14.54 -6.23 22.91
N PRO A 203 -13.23 -6.26 22.62
CA PRO A 203 -12.20 -6.11 23.65
C PRO A 203 -12.37 -4.83 24.47
N ASN A 204 -12.27 -4.94 25.80
CA ASN A 204 -12.51 -3.84 26.73
C ASN A 204 -11.60 -2.64 26.52
N PHE A 205 -10.39 -2.83 26.00
CA PHE A 205 -9.46 -1.74 25.69
C PHE A 205 -9.96 -0.78 24.61
N LEU A 206 -11.01 -1.12 23.86
CA LEU A 206 -11.64 -0.22 22.89
C LEU A 206 -12.66 0.72 23.53
N GLN A 207 -13.13 0.44 24.75
CA GLN A 207 -14.16 1.26 25.43
C GLN A 207 -13.77 2.75 25.54
N PRO A 208 -12.52 3.12 25.88
CA PRO A 208 -12.10 4.53 25.91
C PRO A 208 -12.18 5.23 24.55
N ILE A 209 -12.02 4.48 23.44
CA ILE A 209 -12.16 5.02 22.09
C ILE A 209 -13.64 5.29 21.79
N VAL A 210 -14.48 4.32 22.07
CA VAL A 210 -15.94 4.37 21.80
C VAL A 210 -16.62 5.45 22.63
N ALA A 211 -16.26 5.57 23.92
CA ALA A 211 -16.81 6.55 24.84
C ALA A 211 -16.56 8.01 24.41
N LYS A 212 -15.52 8.26 23.62
CA LYS A 212 -15.20 9.59 23.06
C LYS A 212 -16.00 9.93 21.80
N LYS A 213 -16.76 8.98 21.26
CA LYS A 213 -17.48 9.13 20.00
C LYS A 213 -18.98 9.22 20.25
N GLU A 214 -19.64 10.23 19.69
CA GLU A 214 -21.08 10.47 19.89
C GLU A 214 -21.93 9.27 19.42
N GLU A 215 -21.57 8.67 18.28
CA GLU A 215 -22.28 7.52 17.69
C GLU A 215 -21.74 6.17 18.17
N GLY A 216 -20.80 6.16 19.12
CA GLY A 216 -20.24 4.94 19.68
C GLY A 216 -19.64 4.00 18.62
N TRP A 217 -20.10 2.76 18.58
CA TRP A 217 -19.67 1.74 17.61
C TRP A 217 -20.08 2.05 16.17
N GLU A 218 -21.11 2.86 15.96
CA GLU A 218 -21.62 3.25 14.63
C GLU A 218 -20.93 4.49 14.07
N THR A 219 -19.93 5.04 14.78
CA THR A 219 -19.11 6.15 14.29
C THR A 219 -18.52 5.83 12.93
N LEU A 220 -18.82 6.66 11.93
CA LEU A 220 -18.32 6.53 10.58
C LEU A 220 -16.85 6.95 10.53
N LEU A 221 -16.02 6.08 9.99
CA LEU A 221 -14.60 6.30 9.73
C LEU A 221 -14.39 6.42 8.22
N SER A 222 -13.57 7.38 7.82
CA SER A 222 -13.26 7.65 6.41
C SER A 222 -11.80 8.05 6.23
N HIS A 223 -11.33 8.03 4.99
CA HIS A 223 -9.97 8.43 4.62
C HIS A 223 -8.90 7.78 5.50
N ASN A 224 -8.94 6.44 5.58
CA ASN A 224 -8.04 5.64 6.43
C ASN A 224 -8.15 6.00 7.92
N GLY A 225 -9.36 6.26 8.40
CA GLY A 225 -9.62 6.49 9.82
C GLY A 225 -9.01 7.77 10.38
N ARG A 226 -9.09 8.89 9.65
CA ARG A 226 -8.60 10.21 10.13
C ARG A 226 -9.21 10.64 11.46
N GLN A 227 -10.38 10.12 11.81
CA GLN A 227 -11.09 10.37 13.07
C GLN A 227 -10.46 9.66 14.27
N LEU A 228 -9.48 8.77 14.02
CA LEU A 228 -8.74 8.03 15.04
C LEU A 228 -7.30 8.53 15.13
N SER A 229 -6.76 8.61 16.34
CA SER A 229 -5.32 8.80 16.54
C SER A 229 -4.51 7.61 15.98
N GLY A 230 -3.19 7.75 15.85
CA GLY A 230 -2.32 6.65 15.44
C GLY A 230 -2.47 5.43 16.34
N GLY A 231 -2.47 5.64 17.66
CA GLY A 231 -2.64 4.58 18.64
C GLY A 231 -4.04 3.93 18.60
N GLU A 232 -5.10 4.73 18.45
CA GLU A 232 -6.46 4.19 18.31
C GLU A 232 -6.59 3.29 17.06
N ARG A 233 -5.95 3.64 15.93
CA ARG A 233 -5.90 2.79 14.73
C ARG A 233 -5.18 1.47 15.01
N GLN A 234 -4.09 1.49 15.77
CA GLN A 234 -3.38 0.28 16.18
C GLN A 234 -4.26 -0.62 17.05
N LEU A 235 -4.96 -0.05 18.06
CA LEU A 235 -5.90 -0.79 18.91
C LEU A 235 -7.05 -1.41 18.10
N VAL A 236 -7.65 -0.68 17.17
CA VAL A 236 -8.70 -1.21 16.28
C VAL A 236 -8.18 -2.38 15.44
N THR A 237 -6.95 -2.29 14.92
CA THR A 237 -6.37 -3.36 14.11
C THR A 237 -6.00 -4.57 14.96
N LEU A 238 -5.46 -4.38 16.17
CA LEU A 238 -5.21 -5.46 17.12
C LEU A 238 -6.51 -6.18 17.49
N ALA A 239 -7.56 -5.43 17.82
CA ALA A 239 -8.88 -6.00 18.12
C ALA A 239 -9.44 -6.81 16.93
N ARG A 240 -9.27 -6.33 15.70
CA ARG A 240 -9.63 -7.06 14.49
C ARG A 240 -8.90 -8.42 14.40
N MET A 241 -7.59 -8.45 14.71
CA MET A 241 -6.82 -9.70 14.74
C MET A 241 -7.30 -10.68 15.82
N MET A 242 -7.77 -10.17 16.96
CA MET A 242 -8.32 -10.98 18.04
C MET A 242 -9.70 -11.54 17.69
N LEU A 243 -10.54 -10.76 17.03
CA LEU A 243 -11.89 -11.17 16.61
C LEU A 243 -11.88 -12.12 15.40
N HIS A 244 -10.82 -12.11 14.60
CA HIS A 244 -10.61 -13.01 13.47
C HIS A 244 -9.34 -13.84 13.66
N PRO A 245 -9.33 -14.79 14.61
CA PRO A 245 -8.14 -15.55 14.97
C PRO A 245 -7.62 -16.39 13.80
N ARG A 246 -6.31 -16.33 13.60
CA ARG A 246 -5.55 -17.17 12.66
C ARG A 246 -4.45 -17.91 13.43
N PRO A 247 -3.97 -19.08 12.94
CA PRO A 247 -2.91 -19.84 13.59
C PRO A 247 -1.62 -19.05 13.80
N VAL A 248 -1.32 -18.11 12.88
CA VAL A 248 -0.15 -17.23 12.95
C VAL A 248 -0.61 -15.78 13.02
N ALA A 249 -0.08 -15.03 13.97
CA ALA A 249 -0.26 -13.59 14.09
C ALA A 249 1.10 -12.89 13.96
N ILE A 250 1.19 -11.91 13.06
CA ILE A 250 2.42 -11.15 12.80
C ILE A 250 2.13 -9.67 13.03
N LEU A 251 2.97 -9.03 13.85
CA LEU A 251 2.81 -7.62 14.22
C LEU A 251 4.10 -6.86 13.95
N ASP A 252 4.01 -5.82 13.13
CA ASP A 252 5.14 -4.95 12.78
C ASP A 252 5.00 -3.64 13.56
N GLU A 253 5.86 -3.42 14.57
CA GLU A 253 5.90 -2.27 15.48
C GLU A 253 4.54 -1.95 16.15
N PRO A 254 3.89 -2.91 16.83
CA PRO A 254 2.51 -2.77 17.33
C PRO A 254 2.34 -1.70 18.42
N THR A 255 3.43 -1.24 19.03
CA THR A 255 3.43 -0.26 20.12
C THR A 255 4.09 1.06 19.75
N ALA A 256 4.46 1.25 18.47
CA ALA A 256 5.10 2.48 18.02
C ALA A 256 4.18 3.70 18.21
N ASN A 257 4.74 4.77 18.80
CA ASN A 257 4.05 6.04 19.05
C ASN A 257 2.85 5.96 20.03
N LEU A 258 2.84 4.95 20.92
CA LEU A 258 1.83 4.81 21.96
C LEU A 258 2.35 5.34 23.30
N ASP A 259 1.42 5.76 24.14
CA ASP A 259 1.71 6.06 25.55
C ASP A 259 2.00 4.75 26.34
N ALA A 260 2.64 4.89 27.49
CA ALA A 260 3.06 3.74 28.29
C ALA A 260 1.88 2.87 28.76
N GLY A 261 0.73 3.48 29.07
CA GLY A 261 -0.47 2.75 29.53
C GLY A 261 -1.08 1.92 28.40
N THR A 262 -1.24 2.50 27.21
CA THR A 262 -1.74 1.78 26.03
C THR A 262 -0.77 0.69 25.59
N THR A 263 0.55 0.94 25.67
CA THR A 263 1.57 -0.07 25.37
C THR A 263 1.46 -1.28 26.28
N GLU A 264 1.23 -1.06 27.58
CA GLU A 264 1.07 -2.16 28.54
C GLU A 264 -0.15 -3.04 28.22
N VAL A 265 -1.29 -2.41 27.89
CA VAL A 265 -2.51 -3.12 27.48
C VAL A 265 -2.25 -3.98 26.23
N ILE A 266 -1.60 -3.41 25.21
CA ILE A 266 -1.28 -4.15 23.96
C ILE A 266 -0.34 -5.32 24.26
N LEU A 267 0.68 -5.10 25.08
CA LEU A 267 1.63 -6.15 25.47
C LEU A 267 0.93 -7.33 26.12
N GLN A 268 0.04 -7.06 27.09
CA GLN A 268 -0.73 -8.10 27.77
C GLN A 268 -1.62 -8.89 26.82
N GLU A 269 -2.31 -8.22 25.88
CA GLU A 269 -3.14 -8.89 24.89
C GLU A 269 -2.31 -9.73 23.90
N ILE A 270 -1.13 -9.26 23.51
CA ILE A 270 -0.20 -10.02 22.66
C ILE A 270 0.31 -11.26 23.40
N VAL A 271 0.65 -11.15 24.68
CA VAL A 271 1.07 -12.30 25.50
C VAL A 271 -0.05 -13.34 25.62
N LYS A 272 -1.29 -12.91 25.84
CA LYS A 272 -2.47 -13.82 25.85
C LYS A 272 -2.60 -14.55 24.49
N MET A 273 -2.53 -13.81 23.38
CA MET A 273 -2.57 -14.41 22.05
C MET A 273 -1.46 -15.45 21.85
N ALA A 274 -0.25 -15.18 22.35
CA ALA A 274 0.89 -16.09 22.24
C ALA A 274 0.72 -17.39 23.05
N GLY A 275 -0.12 -17.40 24.06
CA GLY A 275 -0.51 -18.61 24.77
C GLY A 275 -1.34 -19.58 23.93
N GLU A 276 -2.02 -19.09 22.89
CA GLU A 276 -2.95 -19.86 22.05
C GLU A 276 -2.38 -20.19 20.67
N ARG A 277 -1.52 -19.32 20.11
CA ARG A 277 -1.03 -19.39 18.74
C ARG A 277 0.39 -18.83 18.61
N LEU A 278 1.00 -18.98 17.43
CA LEU A 278 2.27 -18.35 17.13
C LEU A 278 2.07 -16.84 16.92
N VAL A 279 2.81 -16.04 17.67
CA VAL A 279 2.85 -14.59 17.53
C VAL A 279 4.28 -14.15 17.21
N ILE A 280 4.50 -13.49 16.07
CA ILE A 280 5.80 -12.95 15.66
C ILE A 280 5.69 -11.43 15.71
N VAL A 281 6.51 -10.80 16.51
CA VAL A 281 6.52 -9.33 16.71
C VAL A 281 7.87 -8.77 16.29
N ALA A 282 7.87 -7.78 15.40
CA ALA A 282 9.03 -6.91 15.25
C ALA A 282 8.82 -5.67 16.12
N SER A 283 9.73 -5.40 17.04
CA SER A 283 9.63 -4.23 17.91
C SER A 283 10.98 -3.80 18.48
N HIS A 284 11.09 -2.49 18.75
CA HIS A 284 12.16 -1.88 19.50
C HIS A 284 11.81 -1.69 20.99
N GLU A 285 10.58 -2.00 21.40
CA GLU A 285 10.11 -1.88 22.77
C GLU A 285 10.76 -2.94 23.67
N PRO A 286 11.55 -2.54 24.70
CA PRO A 286 12.30 -3.49 25.54
C PRO A 286 11.42 -4.48 26.31
N ARG A 287 10.18 -4.10 26.63
CA ARG A 287 9.26 -4.94 27.39
C ARG A 287 8.90 -6.24 26.67
N PHE A 288 8.91 -6.26 25.32
CA PHE A 288 8.73 -7.50 24.57
C PHE A 288 9.82 -8.53 24.83
N GLU A 289 11.06 -8.09 25.08
CA GLU A 289 12.18 -9.00 25.35
C GLU A 289 11.99 -9.78 26.66
N ALA A 290 11.39 -9.15 27.66
CA ALA A 290 11.12 -9.79 28.94
C ALA A 290 10.04 -10.90 28.87
N VAL A 291 9.15 -10.83 27.88
CA VAL A 291 8.01 -11.75 27.74
C VAL A 291 8.12 -12.69 26.54
N ALA A 292 9.09 -12.48 25.67
CA ALA A 292 9.30 -13.31 24.49
C ALA A 292 9.81 -14.71 24.84
N ASN A 293 9.22 -15.73 24.24
CA ASN A 293 9.70 -17.11 24.34
C ASN A 293 11.01 -17.31 23.55
N ARG A 294 11.18 -16.56 22.46
CA ARG A 294 12.38 -16.55 21.61
C ARG A 294 12.67 -15.16 21.07
N VAL A 295 13.95 -14.86 20.88
CA VAL A 295 14.41 -13.60 20.27
C VAL A 295 15.25 -13.93 19.05
N LEU A 296 14.87 -13.38 17.90
CA LEU A 296 15.65 -13.43 16.66
C LEU A 296 16.28 -12.07 16.39
N ASN A 297 17.61 -12.01 16.43
CA ASN A 297 18.35 -10.79 16.14
C ASN A 297 18.76 -10.73 14.67
N LEU A 298 18.32 -9.70 13.96
CA LEU A 298 18.73 -9.39 12.59
C LEU A 298 19.80 -8.29 12.61
N ASN A 299 21.05 -8.66 12.88
CA ASN A 299 22.16 -7.70 12.90
C ASN A 299 22.94 -7.74 11.59
N TRP A 300 23.02 -6.60 10.88
CA TRP A 300 23.79 -6.46 9.64
C TRP A 300 25.31 -6.76 9.83
N GLY A 301 25.86 -6.52 11.02
CA GLY A 301 27.31 -6.63 11.27
C GLY A 301 27.84 -8.06 11.33
N GLU A 302 27.06 -9.02 11.80
CA GLU A 302 27.49 -10.44 11.86
C GLU A 302 27.27 -11.17 10.53
N GLN A 303 26.39 -10.65 9.68
CA GLN A 303 26.09 -11.24 8.37
C GLN A 303 27.13 -10.87 7.28
N MET A 304 27.89 -9.78 7.44
CA MET A 304 28.98 -9.40 6.53
C MET A 304 30.32 -10.10 6.86
N ALA A 305 30.48 -10.74 8.02
CA ALA A 305 31.71 -11.41 8.40
C ALA A 305 31.90 -12.79 7.72
N TYR A 306 30.91 -13.27 6.99
CA TYR A 306 30.93 -14.58 6.29
C TYR A 306 30.68 -14.49 4.77
N ALA A 307 30.84 -13.30 4.17
CA ALA A 307 30.72 -13.11 2.72
C ALA A 307 32.09 -12.97 2.05
#